data_a9485710b749011eb37b6e89420149cf
#
_entry.id   a9485710b749011eb37b6e89420149cf
#
_cell.length_a   1.000
_cell.length_b   1.000
_cell.length_c   1.000
_cell.angle_alpha   90.00
_cell.angle_beta   90.00
_cell.angle_gamma   90.00
#
_symmetry.space_group_name_H-M   'P 1'
#
loop_
_entity.id
_entity.type
_entity.pdbx_description
1 polymer ?
#
loop_
_entity_poly.entity_id
_entity_poly.type
_entity_poly.pdbx_seq_one_letter_code
_entity_poly.pdbx_strand_id
1 'polypeptide(L)'
;MPSQPPSSHDTSWQLPLATPTLELSAGTLSFPAPAHSIEHNEAGLKLVLVLGGQLDYQLQSGGAVSVEGPAFHISLSDTPFSVSHHYAARQPLQYLSVRMPMQALHDTFGAELGSLARRIAPAARQTMATANGYAGKAMQALGRQIMLCPLAGPLRQLYLSGKALELTAAVMDGLTGTGAAAETAPGTRQLRCLQQARDILLQRLHAPPTLPELARLAGTNASTLSQGFRQQFGTSVFAYVREQRLELAYRMLAAGNISVADAAHACGYTDSHFSKVFRQRYGVSPSDLRCA
;
A
#
# COMPACT_ATOMS: atom_id res chain seq x y z
N MET A 1 -2.83 10.68 27.29
CA MET A 1 -3.71 9.68 26.64
C MET A 1 -4.24 10.32 25.37
N PRO A 2 -3.90 9.86 24.18
CA PRO A 2 -4.51 10.35 22.94
C PRO A 2 -5.95 9.86 22.90
N SER A 3 -6.90 10.77 22.75
CA SER A 3 -8.32 10.48 22.56
C SER A 3 -8.50 9.76 21.23
N GLN A 4 -8.69 8.46 21.24
CA GLN A 4 -9.12 7.72 20.05
C GLN A 4 -10.54 8.18 19.68
N PRO A 5 -10.80 8.56 18.42
CA PRO A 5 -12.16 8.80 18.00
C PRO A 5 -12.96 7.49 18.02
N PRO A 6 -14.26 7.53 18.31
CA PRO A 6 -15.09 6.31 18.34
C PRO A 6 -15.18 5.71 16.93
N SER A 7 -14.54 4.58 16.73
CA SER A 7 -14.61 3.80 15.48
C SER A 7 -15.69 2.74 15.62
N SER A 8 -16.63 2.70 14.68
CA SER A 8 -17.67 1.65 14.65
C SER A 8 -17.16 0.29 14.15
N HIS A 9 -15.98 0.22 13.53
CA HIS A 9 -15.32 -1.00 13.07
C HIS A 9 -13.81 -0.80 13.03
N ASP A 10 -13.16 -0.75 14.19
CA ASP A 10 -11.70 -0.76 14.30
C ASP A 10 -11.25 -2.20 14.60
N THR A 11 -10.58 -2.83 13.65
CA THR A 11 -9.93 -4.14 13.80
C THR A 11 -8.41 -3.99 13.91
N SER A 12 -7.93 -2.79 14.19
CA SER A 12 -6.50 -2.52 14.34
C SER A 12 -5.95 -3.16 15.61
N TRP A 13 -4.73 -3.65 15.53
CA TRP A 13 -4.00 -4.19 16.66
C TRP A 13 -2.55 -3.68 16.63
N GLN A 14 -1.99 -3.52 17.82
CA GLN A 14 -0.59 -3.18 18.03
C GLN A 14 0.08 -4.27 18.86
N LEU A 15 1.23 -4.73 18.43
CA LEU A 15 1.99 -5.78 19.08
C LEU A 15 3.45 -5.33 19.25
N PRO A 16 3.98 -5.22 20.49
CA PRO A 16 5.42 -5.20 20.70
C PRO A 16 5.98 -6.56 20.26
N LEU A 17 6.96 -6.55 19.37
CA LEU A 17 7.56 -7.78 18.85
C LEU A 17 8.59 -8.34 19.86
N ALA A 18 8.93 -9.62 19.71
CA ALA A 18 9.80 -10.36 20.64
C ALA A 18 11.23 -9.79 20.78
N THR A 19 11.63 -8.95 19.84
CA THR A 19 12.83 -8.12 19.95
C THR A 19 12.40 -6.72 20.41
N PRO A 20 13.01 -6.09 21.45
CA PRO A 20 12.64 -4.74 21.90
C PRO A 20 12.89 -3.65 20.84
N THR A 21 13.22 -4.04 19.63
CA THR A 21 13.69 -3.22 18.52
C THR A 21 12.67 -2.96 17.43
N LEU A 22 11.49 -3.57 17.52
CA LEU A 22 10.44 -3.43 16.51
C LEU A 22 9.05 -3.32 17.14
N GLU A 23 8.25 -2.38 16.63
CA GLU A 23 6.82 -2.30 16.90
C GLU A 23 6.08 -2.55 15.60
N LEU A 24 5.03 -3.36 15.66
CA LEU A 24 4.16 -3.67 14.53
C LEU A 24 2.73 -3.33 14.89
N SER A 25 2.08 -2.55 14.05
CA SER A 25 0.62 -2.34 14.09
C SER A 25 0.01 -2.64 12.73
N ALA A 26 -1.17 -3.22 12.72
CA ALA A 26 -1.89 -3.50 11.49
C ALA A 26 -3.39 -3.54 11.75
N GLY A 27 -4.18 -3.27 10.72
CA GLY A 27 -5.62 -3.37 10.81
C GLY A 27 -6.35 -2.68 9.69
N THR A 28 -7.66 -2.57 9.89
CA THR A 28 -8.55 -1.80 9.03
C THR A 28 -9.22 -0.72 9.87
N LEU A 29 -9.02 0.54 9.49
CA LEU A 29 -9.69 1.69 10.08
C LEU A 29 -10.85 2.14 9.18
N SER A 30 -12.00 2.43 9.76
CA SER A 30 -13.14 3.01 9.06
C SER A 30 -13.91 3.93 9.98
N PHE A 31 -14.16 5.13 9.53
CA PHE A 31 -14.83 6.17 10.30
C PHE A 31 -16.18 6.53 9.68
N PRO A 32 -17.27 6.67 10.46
CA PRO A 32 -18.59 7.06 9.95
C PRO A 32 -18.64 8.51 9.46
N ALA A 33 -17.77 9.38 9.98
CA ALA A 33 -17.59 10.79 9.64
C ALA A 33 -16.11 11.09 9.45
N PRO A 34 -15.72 12.20 8.79
CA PRO A 34 -14.33 12.61 8.71
C PRO A 34 -13.71 12.72 10.12
N ALA A 35 -12.53 12.16 10.29
CA ALA A 35 -11.83 12.12 11.57
C ALA A 35 -10.37 12.59 11.42
N HIS A 36 -9.79 13.03 12.52
CA HIS A 36 -8.37 13.37 12.58
C HIS A 36 -7.76 12.82 13.88
N SER A 37 -6.49 12.50 13.82
CA SER A 37 -5.73 12.10 15.00
C SER A 37 -4.31 12.62 14.91
N ILE A 38 -3.69 12.86 16.06
CA ILE A 38 -2.27 13.21 16.14
C ILE A 38 -1.53 11.98 16.63
N GLU A 39 -0.50 11.60 15.90
CA GLU A 39 0.40 10.51 16.25
C GLU A 39 1.78 11.08 16.58
N HIS A 40 2.29 10.72 17.74
CA HIS A 40 3.65 11.05 18.19
C HIS A 40 4.57 9.89 17.86
N ASN A 41 5.66 10.19 17.16
CA ASN A 41 6.65 9.22 16.74
C ASN A 41 7.99 9.52 17.39
N GLU A 42 8.62 8.52 17.96
CA GLU A 42 9.99 8.54 18.43
C GLU A 42 10.99 8.65 17.26
N ALA A 43 12.23 9.03 17.55
CA ALA A 43 13.31 8.99 16.57
C ALA A 43 13.52 7.55 16.04
N GLY A 44 13.67 7.41 14.74
CA GLY A 44 13.82 6.11 14.11
C GLY A 44 13.22 6.04 12.71
N LEU A 45 13.04 4.81 12.27
CA LEU A 45 12.40 4.48 11.00
C LEU A 45 10.95 4.08 11.25
N LYS A 46 10.06 4.63 10.43
CA LYS A 46 8.67 4.21 10.33
C LYS A 46 8.34 3.84 8.89
N LEU A 47 7.94 2.61 8.68
CA LEU A 47 7.42 2.08 7.43
C LEU A 47 5.92 1.91 7.57
N VAL A 48 5.14 2.47 6.63
CA VAL A 48 3.70 2.23 6.51
C VAL A 48 3.42 1.60 5.17
N LEU A 49 2.80 0.42 5.18
CA LEU A 49 2.27 -0.25 3.99
C LEU A 49 0.75 -0.06 3.96
N VAL A 50 0.25 0.63 2.96
CA VAL A 50 -1.18 0.78 2.67
C VAL A 50 -1.57 -0.29 1.67
N LEU A 51 -2.38 -1.27 2.09
CA LEU A 51 -2.87 -2.36 1.25
C LEU A 51 -4.13 -1.97 0.47
N GLY A 52 -4.93 -1.07 1.02
CA GLY A 52 -6.13 -0.52 0.38
C GLY A 52 -6.63 0.72 1.10
N GLY A 53 -7.35 1.58 0.37
CA GLY A 53 -7.75 2.89 0.87
C GLY A 53 -6.67 3.95 0.72
N GLN A 54 -6.82 5.05 1.43
CA GLN A 54 -5.94 6.21 1.36
C GLN A 54 -5.55 6.67 2.76
N LEU A 55 -4.25 6.92 2.96
CA LEU A 55 -3.69 7.48 4.17
C LEU A 55 -3.21 8.90 3.88
N ASP A 56 -3.87 9.88 4.48
CA ASP A 56 -3.51 11.28 4.40
C ASP A 56 -3.00 11.78 5.75
N TYR A 57 -1.87 12.46 5.74
CA TYR A 57 -1.36 13.08 6.95
C TYR A 57 -0.51 14.32 6.65
N GLN A 58 -0.39 15.18 7.65
CA GLN A 58 0.41 16.39 7.62
C GLN A 58 1.55 16.29 8.63
N LEU A 59 2.75 16.60 8.19
CA LEU A 59 3.92 16.72 9.05
C LEU A 59 3.89 18.08 9.78
N GLN A 60 4.35 18.13 11.01
CA GLN A 60 4.50 19.41 11.75
C GLN A 60 5.44 20.38 11.02
N SER A 61 6.41 19.88 10.26
CA SER A 61 7.29 20.68 9.40
C SER A 61 6.61 21.29 8.17
N GLY A 62 5.30 21.05 7.95
CA GLY A 62 4.50 21.68 6.90
C GLY A 62 4.35 20.87 5.60
N GLY A 63 4.84 19.62 5.54
CA GLY A 63 4.64 18.73 4.38
C GLY A 63 3.34 17.93 4.51
N ALA A 64 2.49 17.93 3.48
CA ALA A 64 1.37 17.00 3.35
C ALA A 64 1.81 15.74 2.59
N VAL A 65 1.40 14.58 3.09
CA VAL A 65 1.68 13.27 2.49
C VAL A 65 0.36 12.55 2.27
N SER A 66 0.17 12.06 1.05
CA SER A 66 -0.97 11.21 0.67
C SER A 66 -0.44 9.91 0.09
N VAL A 67 -0.91 8.79 0.63
CA VAL A 67 -0.50 7.44 0.24
C VAL A 67 -1.73 6.62 -0.09
N GLU A 68 -1.95 6.36 -1.37
CA GLU A 68 -3.06 5.54 -1.85
C GLU A 68 -2.57 4.12 -2.13
N GLY A 69 -3.22 3.13 -1.51
CA GLY A 69 -2.86 1.71 -1.64
C GLY A 69 -3.15 1.09 -3.01
N PRO A 70 -2.39 0.08 -3.40
CA PRO A 70 -1.29 -0.55 -2.68
C PRO A 70 0.04 0.21 -2.80
N ALA A 71 0.50 0.80 -1.72
CA ALA A 71 1.71 1.62 -1.69
C ALA A 71 2.39 1.52 -0.32
N PHE A 72 3.65 1.91 -0.26
CA PHE A 72 4.36 2.10 1.00
C PHE A 72 4.84 3.55 1.16
N HIS A 73 4.94 3.96 2.39
CA HIS A 73 5.62 5.18 2.82
C HIS A 73 6.66 4.82 3.87
N ILE A 74 7.85 5.37 3.74
CA ILE A 74 8.91 5.23 4.73
C ILE A 74 9.38 6.61 5.17
N SER A 75 9.59 6.77 6.46
CA SER A 75 10.18 7.95 7.07
C SER A 75 11.32 7.54 8.00
N LEU A 76 12.40 8.29 7.97
CA LEU A 76 13.56 8.15 8.85
C LEU A 76 13.85 9.52 9.45
N SER A 77 13.84 9.61 10.79
CA SER A 77 14.10 10.85 11.53
C SER A 77 15.04 10.57 12.70
N ASP A 78 16.00 11.44 12.91
CA ASP A 78 16.93 11.42 14.04
C ASP A 78 16.36 12.10 15.29
N THR A 79 15.21 12.76 15.16
CA THR A 79 14.48 13.40 16.26
C THR A 79 13.03 12.94 16.32
N PRO A 80 12.37 12.98 17.49
CA PRO A 80 10.93 12.74 17.59
C PRO A 80 10.14 13.72 16.73
N PHE A 81 9.04 13.23 16.14
CA PHE A 81 8.16 14.03 15.28
C PHE A 81 6.70 13.65 15.48
N SER A 82 5.81 14.56 15.11
CA SER A 82 4.37 14.28 15.14
C SER A 82 3.76 14.46 13.77
N VAL A 83 2.73 13.66 13.50
CA VAL A 83 1.94 13.73 12.28
C VAL A 83 0.46 13.88 12.63
N SER A 84 -0.26 14.66 11.84
CA SER A 84 -1.71 14.80 11.95
C SER A 84 -2.36 14.01 10.83
N HIS A 85 -3.03 12.92 11.16
CA HIS A 85 -3.77 12.08 10.22
C HIS A 85 -5.14 12.65 9.92
N HIS A 86 -5.57 12.54 8.67
CA HIS A 86 -6.89 12.90 8.20
C HIS A 86 -7.56 11.69 7.56
N TYR A 87 -8.71 11.29 8.07
CA TYR A 87 -9.45 10.14 7.59
C TYR A 87 -10.75 10.57 6.93
N ALA A 88 -10.99 10.11 5.70
CA ALA A 88 -12.24 10.35 5.01
C ALA A 88 -13.36 9.46 5.57
N ALA A 89 -14.60 9.99 5.54
CA ALA A 89 -15.76 9.23 5.96
C ALA A 89 -16.00 8.02 5.06
N ARG A 90 -16.35 6.87 5.66
CA ARG A 90 -16.78 5.65 4.99
C ARG A 90 -15.77 5.07 3.98
N GLN A 91 -14.50 5.42 4.10
CA GLN A 91 -13.42 4.85 3.32
C GLN A 91 -12.56 3.97 4.23
N PRO A 92 -12.60 2.64 4.07
CA PRO A 92 -11.78 1.75 4.86
C PRO A 92 -10.31 1.89 4.43
N LEU A 93 -9.44 2.11 5.42
CA LEU A 93 -7.99 2.11 5.26
C LEU A 93 -7.43 0.79 5.81
N GLN A 94 -6.90 -0.06 4.94
CA GLN A 94 -6.14 -1.25 5.34
C GLN A 94 -4.65 -0.91 5.37
N TYR A 95 -4.06 -0.99 6.53
CA TYR A 95 -2.66 -0.60 6.73
C TYR A 95 -1.90 -1.56 7.63
N LEU A 96 -0.60 -1.44 7.53
CA LEU A 96 0.38 -2.07 8.40
C LEU A 96 1.51 -1.05 8.63
N SER A 97 1.94 -0.91 9.87
CA SER A 97 3.06 -0.02 10.24
C SER A 97 4.11 -0.80 11.00
N VAL A 98 5.37 -0.66 10.59
CA VAL A 98 6.56 -1.16 11.28
C VAL A 98 7.36 0.03 11.76
N ARG A 99 7.72 0.05 13.05
CA ARG A 99 8.60 1.06 13.63
C ARG A 99 9.87 0.39 14.15
N MET A 100 11.01 1.02 13.87
CA MET A 100 12.31 0.63 14.36
C MET A 100 12.96 1.85 15.02
N PRO A 101 13.19 1.82 16.35
CA PRO A 101 13.85 2.91 17.05
C PRO A 101 15.25 3.19 16.51
N MET A 102 15.74 4.40 16.67
CA MET A 102 17.05 4.84 16.15
C MET A 102 18.19 3.95 16.67
N GLN A 103 18.15 3.51 17.95
CA GLN A 103 19.15 2.61 18.51
C GLN A 103 19.22 1.28 17.73
N ALA A 104 18.08 0.68 17.42
CA ALA A 104 18.03 -0.56 16.65
C ALA A 104 18.57 -0.39 15.21
N LEU A 105 18.37 0.78 14.62
CA LEU A 105 18.95 1.10 13.32
C LEU A 105 20.47 1.22 13.40
N HIS A 106 21.01 1.86 14.44
CA HIS A 106 22.46 1.92 14.69
C HIS A 106 23.04 0.54 14.90
N ASP A 107 22.38 -0.31 15.68
CA ASP A 107 22.85 -1.67 15.96
C ASP A 107 22.85 -2.55 14.69
N THR A 108 21.90 -2.30 13.76
CA THR A 108 21.73 -3.09 12.53
C THR A 108 22.62 -2.59 11.40
N PHE A 109 22.68 -1.27 11.18
CA PHE A 109 23.30 -0.65 10.01
C PHE A 109 24.63 0.05 10.32
N GLY A 110 24.91 0.38 11.57
CA GLY A 110 26.16 1.02 11.98
C GLY A 110 26.47 2.26 11.12
N ALA A 111 27.67 2.29 10.56
CA ALA A 111 28.12 3.40 9.71
C ALA A 111 27.34 3.55 8.40
N GLU A 112 26.60 2.54 7.95
CA GLU A 112 25.83 2.59 6.72
C GLU A 112 24.50 3.36 6.85
N LEU A 113 24.05 3.66 8.08
CA LEU A 113 22.80 4.35 8.35
C LEU A 113 22.74 5.72 7.64
N GLY A 114 23.83 6.49 7.62
CA GLY A 114 23.90 7.75 6.90
C GLY A 114 23.83 7.60 5.38
N SER A 115 24.29 6.48 4.84
CA SER A 115 24.14 6.12 3.44
C SER A 115 22.67 5.79 3.11
N LEU A 116 22.00 5.04 3.99
CA LEU A 116 20.59 4.71 3.87
C LEU A 116 19.71 5.97 3.88
N ALA A 117 19.93 6.90 4.80
CA ALA A 117 19.20 8.17 4.85
C ALA A 117 19.30 8.95 3.54
N ARG A 118 20.51 9.06 2.97
CA ARG A 118 20.72 9.71 1.67
C ARG A 118 20.02 9.00 0.50
N ARG A 119 19.88 7.69 0.57
CA ARG A 119 19.15 6.90 -0.45
C ARG A 119 17.64 7.07 -0.36
N ILE A 120 17.10 7.15 0.86
CA ILE A 120 15.68 7.45 1.09
C ILE A 120 15.33 8.85 0.57
N ALA A 121 16.16 9.84 0.86
CA ALA A 121 15.91 11.23 0.43
C ALA A 121 17.21 11.96 0.02
N PRO A 122 17.66 11.83 -1.23
CA PRO A 122 18.92 12.43 -1.72
C PRO A 122 19.00 13.95 -1.59
N ALA A 123 17.86 14.64 -1.62
CA ALA A 123 17.77 16.10 -1.55
C ALA A 123 17.37 16.67 -0.18
N ALA A 124 17.21 15.81 0.84
CA ALA A 124 16.76 16.28 2.14
C ALA A 124 17.86 17.08 2.85
N ARG A 125 17.63 18.37 3.01
CA ARG A 125 18.32 19.23 3.97
C ARG A 125 17.66 19.24 5.35
N GLN A 126 16.69 18.33 5.57
CA GLN A 126 15.83 18.26 6.75
C GLN A 126 16.24 17.08 7.64
N THR A 127 15.96 17.20 8.92
CA THR A 127 16.15 16.15 9.96
C THR A 127 15.35 14.88 9.71
N MET A 128 14.46 14.89 8.70
CA MET A 128 13.61 13.77 8.35
C MET A 128 13.70 13.46 6.85
N ALA A 129 14.06 12.21 6.54
CA ALA A 129 14.04 11.66 5.19
C ALA A 129 12.76 10.86 4.95
N THR A 130 12.08 11.09 3.84
CA THR A 130 10.85 10.36 3.48
C THR A 130 10.88 9.88 2.04
N ALA A 131 10.30 8.70 1.79
CA ALA A 131 10.07 8.19 0.44
C ALA A 131 8.75 7.43 0.36
N ASN A 132 8.14 7.45 -0.82
CA ASN A 132 6.95 6.69 -1.16
C ASN A 132 7.26 5.76 -2.34
N GLY A 133 6.59 4.62 -2.38
CA GLY A 133 6.68 3.74 -3.52
C GLY A 133 5.47 2.82 -3.64
N TYR A 134 5.33 2.21 -4.80
CA TYR A 134 4.32 1.19 -5.00
C TYR A 134 4.70 -0.10 -4.27
N ALA A 135 3.71 -0.69 -3.57
CA ALA A 135 3.89 -1.99 -2.94
C ALA A 135 3.70 -3.11 -3.98
N GLY A 136 4.79 -3.66 -4.47
CA GLY A 136 4.79 -4.80 -5.38
C GLY A 136 4.07 -6.03 -4.81
N LYS A 137 3.79 -7.03 -5.66
CA LYS A 137 3.04 -8.24 -5.26
C LYS A 137 3.65 -8.97 -4.06
N ALA A 138 4.97 -9.03 -3.96
CA ALA A 138 5.66 -9.64 -2.82
C ALA A 138 5.38 -8.89 -1.51
N MET A 139 5.49 -7.55 -1.51
CA MET A 139 5.20 -6.72 -0.33
C MET A 139 3.72 -6.81 0.08
N GLN A 140 2.79 -6.82 -0.90
CA GLN A 140 1.37 -7.04 -0.63
C GLN A 140 1.09 -8.42 -0.03
N ALA A 141 1.77 -9.47 -0.51
CA ALA A 141 1.64 -10.82 0.03
C ALA A 141 2.15 -10.88 1.48
N LEU A 142 3.29 -10.28 1.77
CA LEU A 142 3.82 -10.17 3.14
C LEU A 142 2.85 -9.41 4.06
N GLY A 143 2.31 -8.28 3.61
CA GLY A 143 1.32 -7.52 4.36
C GLY A 143 0.08 -8.35 4.69
N ARG A 144 -0.47 -9.09 3.73
CA ARG A 144 -1.61 -10.00 3.96
C ARG A 144 -1.28 -11.15 4.91
N GLN A 145 -0.07 -11.74 4.81
CA GLN A 145 0.38 -12.79 5.74
C GLN A 145 0.48 -12.28 7.17
N ILE A 146 0.91 -11.03 7.38
CA ILE A 146 0.95 -10.38 8.68
C ILE A 146 -0.48 -10.19 9.22
N MET A 147 -1.38 -9.60 8.42
CA MET A 147 -2.76 -9.33 8.83
C MET A 147 -3.55 -10.61 9.14
N LEU A 148 -3.32 -11.67 8.38
CA LEU A 148 -4.03 -12.95 8.49
C LEU A 148 -3.23 -14.00 9.28
N CYS A 149 -2.30 -13.59 10.15
CA CYS A 149 -1.47 -14.51 10.91
C CYS A 149 -2.30 -15.53 11.68
N PRO A 150 -2.20 -16.85 11.39
CA PRO A 150 -3.01 -17.87 12.03
C PRO A 150 -2.47 -18.33 13.40
N LEU A 151 -1.31 -17.81 13.80
CA LEU A 151 -0.62 -18.23 15.02
C LEU A 151 -1.09 -17.41 16.23
N ALA A 152 -0.90 -17.95 17.42
CA ALA A 152 -1.24 -17.32 18.69
C ALA A 152 -0.05 -17.36 19.67
N GLY A 153 -0.12 -16.56 20.74
CA GLY A 153 0.88 -16.54 21.80
C GLY A 153 2.30 -16.19 21.33
N PRO A 154 3.34 -16.78 21.92
CA PRO A 154 4.74 -16.48 21.57
C PRO A 154 5.11 -16.79 20.13
N LEU A 155 4.49 -17.83 19.53
CA LEU A 155 4.71 -18.18 18.12
C LEU A 155 4.23 -17.09 17.18
N ARG A 156 3.12 -16.41 17.52
CA ARG A 156 2.64 -15.24 16.76
C ARG A 156 3.66 -14.12 16.77
N GLN A 157 4.24 -13.81 17.94
CA GLN A 157 5.26 -12.76 18.06
C GLN A 157 6.48 -13.09 17.19
N LEU A 158 6.98 -14.31 17.27
CA LEU A 158 8.14 -14.76 16.48
C LEU A 158 7.86 -14.66 14.97
N TYR A 159 6.70 -15.17 14.52
CA TYR A 159 6.30 -15.12 13.12
C TYR A 159 6.18 -13.68 12.61
N LEU A 160 5.47 -12.82 13.35
CA LEU A 160 5.25 -11.43 12.99
C LEU A 160 6.54 -10.62 12.99
N SER A 161 7.48 -10.89 13.93
CA SER A 161 8.82 -10.28 13.93
C SER A 161 9.58 -10.61 12.66
N GLY A 162 9.62 -11.89 12.27
CA GLY A 162 10.28 -12.32 11.03
C GLY A 162 9.68 -11.66 9.79
N LYS A 163 8.34 -11.61 9.72
CA LYS A 163 7.63 -10.99 8.59
C LYS A 163 7.78 -9.47 8.52
N ALA A 164 7.83 -8.77 9.65
CA ALA A 164 8.10 -7.34 9.71
C ALA A 164 9.51 -7.00 9.23
N LEU A 165 10.52 -7.80 9.64
CA LEU A 165 11.90 -7.66 9.14
C LEU A 165 12.00 -7.93 7.64
N GLU A 166 11.38 -9.00 7.15
CA GLU A 166 11.35 -9.34 5.73
C GLU A 166 10.72 -8.21 4.90
N LEU A 167 9.58 -7.65 5.36
CA LEU A 167 8.94 -6.53 4.70
C LEU A 167 9.82 -5.28 4.69
N THR A 168 10.46 -4.96 5.83
CA THR A 168 11.35 -3.80 5.94
C THR A 168 12.54 -3.93 5.00
N ALA A 169 13.17 -5.12 4.96
CA ALA A 169 14.26 -5.40 4.05
C ALA A 169 13.85 -5.28 2.58
N ALA A 170 12.67 -5.82 2.20
CA ALA A 170 12.15 -5.73 0.83
C ALA A 170 11.86 -4.28 0.40
N VAL A 171 11.35 -3.43 1.30
CA VAL A 171 11.15 -2.00 1.02
C VAL A 171 12.48 -1.28 0.87
N MET A 172 13.43 -1.54 1.76
CA MET A 172 14.76 -0.93 1.70
C MET A 172 15.52 -1.32 0.44
N ASP A 173 15.49 -2.60 0.04
CA ASP A 173 16.10 -3.08 -1.20
C ASP A 173 15.50 -2.37 -2.42
N GLY A 174 14.18 -2.24 -2.46
CA GLY A 174 13.48 -1.49 -3.52
C GLY A 174 13.88 -0.01 -3.60
N LEU A 175 14.22 0.63 -2.47
CA LEU A 175 14.70 2.02 -2.42
C LEU A 175 16.18 2.14 -2.75
N THR A 176 17.00 1.11 -2.47
CA THR A 176 18.45 1.15 -2.68
C THR A 176 18.90 0.79 -4.09
N GLY A 177 18.01 0.24 -4.91
CA GLY A 177 18.23 0.05 -6.35
C GLY A 177 19.38 -0.88 -6.73
N THR A 178 19.77 -1.86 -5.88
CA THR A 178 20.76 -2.89 -6.22
C THR A 178 20.19 -4.02 -7.07
N GLY A 179 18.85 -4.13 -7.16
CA GLY A 179 18.20 -4.94 -8.20
C GLY A 179 18.20 -4.19 -9.53
N ALA A 180 18.37 -4.85 -10.66
CA ALA A 180 18.53 -4.38 -12.04
C ALA A 180 17.45 -3.40 -12.58
N ALA A 181 16.77 -2.66 -11.70
CA ALA A 181 15.77 -1.62 -11.97
C ALA A 181 16.24 -0.19 -11.60
N ALA A 182 17.53 0.00 -11.24
CA ALA A 182 18.08 1.32 -10.87
C ALA A 182 18.36 2.25 -12.08
N GLU A 183 18.10 1.81 -13.28
CA GLU A 183 18.08 2.67 -14.46
C GLU A 183 16.67 3.24 -14.63
N THR A 184 16.55 4.51 -14.29
CA THR A 184 15.38 5.38 -14.44
C THR A 184 14.27 5.24 -13.39
N ALA A 185 14.49 5.80 -12.17
CA ALA A 185 13.38 6.31 -11.41
C ALA A 185 12.61 7.31 -12.28
N PRO A 186 11.30 7.12 -12.53
CA PRO A 186 10.56 8.05 -13.38
C PRO A 186 10.63 9.44 -12.77
N GLY A 187 11.02 10.45 -13.55
CA GLY A 187 11.02 11.85 -13.11
C GLY A 187 9.61 12.23 -12.59
N THR A 188 9.51 13.23 -11.73
CA THR A 188 8.22 13.69 -11.11
C THR A 188 7.09 13.87 -12.13
N ARG A 189 7.42 14.24 -13.37
CA ARG A 189 6.47 14.34 -14.49
C ARG A 189 5.97 12.95 -14.91
N GLN A 190 6.85 11.96 -15.02
CA GLN A 190 6.50 10.60 -15.45
C GLN A 190 5.65 9.90 -14.38
N LEU A 191 5.96 10.08 -13.09
CA LEU A 191 5.13 9.57 -12.00
C LEU A 191 3.70 10.14 -12.06
N ARG A 192 3.54 11.45 -12.31
CA ARG A 192 2.22 12.06 -12.51
C ARG A 192 1.48 11.46 -13.69
N CYS A 193 2.16 11.24 -14.82
CA CYS A 193 1.54 10.58 -15.98
C CYS A 193 1.09 9.15 -15.65
N LEU A 194 1.86 8.39 -14.89
CA LEU A 194 1.52 7.03 -14.49
C LEU A 194 0.33 7.00 -13.51
N GLN A 195 0.29 7.92 -12.56
CA GLN A 195 -0.85 8.09 -11.65
C GLN A 195 -2.11 8.47 -12.41
N GLN A 196 -2.03 9.45 -13.31
CA GLN A 196 -3.15 9.86 -14.16
C GLN A 196 -3.65 8.71 -15.04
N ALA A 197 -2.75 7.90 -15.61
CA ALA A 197 -3.12 6.72 -16.37
C ALA A 197 -3.90 5.72 -15.51
N ARG A 198 -3.44 5.46 -14.28
CA ARG A 198 -4.13 4.60 -13.31
C ARG A 198 -5.53 5.12 -13.00
N ASP A 199 -5.68 6.40 -12.72
CA ASP A 199 -6.96 7.01 -12.36
C ASP A 199 -7.96 6.92 -13.52
N ILE A 200 -7.52 7.14 -14.76
CA ILE A 200 -8.34 6.94 -15.97
C ILE A 200 -8.80 5.48 -16.07
N LEU A 201 -7.93 4.51 -15.82
CA LEU A 201 -8.28 3.09 -15.86
C LEU A 201 -9.30 2.72 -14.78
N LEU A 202 -9.16 3.23 -13.57
CA LEU A 202 -10.10 2.99 -12.47
C LEU A 202 -11.49 3.59 -12.76
N GLN A 203 -11.55 4.76 -13.36
CA GLN A 203 -12.81 5.39 -13.78
C GLN A 203 -13.49 4.67 -14.95
N ARG A 204 -12.75 3.94 -15.77
CA ARG A 204 -13.23 3.29 -17.00
C ARG A 204 -13.01 1.79 -17.02
N LEU A 205 -13.16 1.13 -15.88
CA LEU A 205 -12.88 -0.30 -15.75
C LEU A 205 -13.70 -1.18 -16.69
N HIS A 206 -14.96 -0.82 -16.98
CA HIS A 206 -15.83 -1.58 -17.88
C HIS A 206 -15.41 -1.45 -19.35
N ALA A 207 -14.87 -0.30 -19.76
CA ALA A 207 -14.44 0.02 -21.13
C ALA A 207 -13.12 0.81 -21.09
N PRO A 208 -11.99 0.16 -20.74
CA PRO A 208 -10.71 0.84 -20.62
C PRO A 208 -10.22 1.30 -21.99
N PRO A 209 -9.58 2.47 -22.09
CA PRO A 209 -8.98 2.94 -23.31
C PRO A 209 -7.88 1.99 -23.79
N THR A 210 -7.61 1.98 -25.09
CA THR A 210 -6.45 1.29 -25.65
C THR A 210 -5.13 1.89 -25.09
N LEU A 211 -4.04 1.12 -25.13
CA LEU A 211 -2.75 1.60 -24.62
C LEU A 211 -2.28 2.92 -25.26
N PRO A 212 -2.41 3.14 -26.59
CA PRO A 212 -2.10 4.42 -27.22
C PRO A 212 -3.00 5.57 -26.75
N GLU A 213 -4.30 5.33 -26.60
CA GLU A 213 -5.25 6.33 -26.09
C GLU A 213 -4.96 6.69 -24.63
N LEU A 214 -4.69 5.68 -23.79
CA LEU A 214 -4.32 5.88 -22.41
C LEU A 214 -3.05 6.71 -22.29
N ALA A 215 -2.04 6.41 -23.09
CA ALA A 215 -0.78 7.16 -23.12
C ALA A 215 -1.01 8.62 -23.50
N ARG A 216 -1.82 8.88 -24.53
CA ARG A 216 -2.19 10.24 -24.96
C ARG A 216 -2.93 10.99 -23.84
N LEU A 217 -3.91 10.36 -23.20
CA LEU A 217 -4.68 10.94 -22.09
C LEU A 217 -3.80 11.24 -20.87
N ALA A 218 -2.80 10.41 -20.61
CA ALA A 218 -1.85 10.58 -19.51
C ALA A 218 -0.66 11.49 -19.85
N GLY A 219 -0.60 12.06 -21.06
CA GLY A 219 0.47 12.98 -21.46
C GLY A 219 1.84 12.32 -21.69
N THR A 220 1.84 11.06 -22.17
CA THR A 220 3.06 10.27 -22.47
C THR A 220 2.89 9.44 -23.74
N ASN A 221 3.89 8.64 -24.11
CA ASN A 221 3.79 7.68 -25.21
C ASN A 221 3.56 6.24 -24.69
N ALA A 222 3.08 5.36 -25.57
CA ALA A 222 2.70 3.98 -25.21
C ALA A 222 3.87 3.14 -24.68
N SER A 223 5.08 3.31 -25.21
CA SER A 223 6.28 2.59 -24.76
C SER A 223 6.67 3.02 -23.34
N THR A 224 6.81 4.33 -23.13
CA THR A 224 7.12 4.93 -21.81
C THR A 224 6.05 4.56 -20.77
N LEU A 225 4.75 4.62 -21.16
CA LEU A 225 3.66 4.22 -20.28
C LEU A 225 3.76 2.74 -19.90
N SER A 226 3.95 1.85 -20.87
CA SER A 226 4.01 0.40 -20.64
C SER A 226 5.17 0.01 -19.73
N GLN A 227 6.35 0.58 -19.98
CA GLN A 227 7.54 0.34 -19.16
C GLN A 227 7.38 0.92 -17.76
N GLY A 228 7.02 2.20 -17.65
CA GLY A 228 6.85 2.89 -16.38
C GLY A 228 5.71 2.27 -15.55
N PHE A 229 4.63 1.83 -16.19
CA PHE A 229 3.52 1.17 -15.51
C PHE A 229 3.96 -0.16 -14.87
N ARG A 230 4.78 -0.96 -15.58
CA ARG A 230 5.38 -2.18 -15.00
C ARG A 230 6.33 -1.88 -13.86
N GLN A 231 7.17 -0.86 -14.01
CA GLN A 231 8.11 -0.44 -12.97
C GLN A 231 7.37 0.08 -11.73
N GLN A 232 6.36 0.95 -11.93
CA GLN A 232 5.62 1.60 -10.85
C GLN A 232 4.60 0.68 -10.18
N PHE A 233 3.87 -0.15 -10.97
CA PHE A 233 2.75 -0.96 -10.48
C PHE A 233 3.04 -2.48 -10.49
N GLY A 234 4.24 -2.90 -10.84
CA GLY A 234 4.67 -4.31 -10.82
C GLY A 234 3.93 -5.20 -11.82
N THR A 235 3.10 -4.64 -12.71
CA THR A 235 2.26 -5.40 -13.63
C THR A 235 2.00 -4.62 -14.92
N SER A 236 1.57 -5.31 -16.00
CA SER A 236 1.17 -4.60 -17.22
C SER A 236 -0.17 -3.87 -17.04
N VAL A 237 -0.42 -2.83 -17.85
CA VAL A 237 -1.67 -2.06 -17.86
C VAL A 237 -2.90 -2.98 -17.93
N PHE A 238 -2.90 -3.96 -18.83
CA PHE A 238 -4.04 -4.87 -18.99
C PHE A 238 -4.19 -5.88 -17.84
N ALA A 239 -3.09 -6.33 -17.26
CA ALA A 239 -3.14 -7.19 -16.09
C ALA A 239 -3.65 -6.42 -14.86
N TYR A 240 -3.28 -5.15 -14.72
CA TYR A 240 -3.81 -4.26 -13.69
C TYR A 240 -5.33 -4.09 -13.82
N VAL A 241 -5.83 -3.75 -15.01
CA VAL A 241 -7.27 -3.63 -15.27
C VAL A 241 -8.00 -4.93 -14.92
N ARG A 242 -7.46 -6.08 -15.31
CA ARG A 242 -8.07 -7.38 -14.99
C ARG A 242 -8.16 -7.61 -13.47
N GLU A 243 -7.12 -7.30 -12.72
CA GLU A 243 -7.13 -7.41 -11.25
C GLU A 243 -8.18 -6.47 -10.63
N GLN A 244 -8.25 -5.22 -11.07
CA GLN A 244 -9.20 -4.24 -10.55
C GLN A 244 -10.66 -4.61 -10.88
N ARG A 245 -10.91 -5.18 -12.06
CA ARG A 245 -12.22 -5.71 -12.43
C ARG A 245 -12.66 -6.86 -11.53
N LEU A 246 -11.76 -7.81 -11.26
CA LEU A 246 -12.06 -8.93 -10.36
C LEU A 246 -12.30 -8.47 -8.92
N GLU A 247 -11.52 -7.51 -8.45
CA GLU A 247 -11.68 -6.92 -7.12
C GLU A 247 -13.01 -6.18 -6.98
N LEU A 248 -13.41 -5.43 -8.01
CA LEU A 248 -14.72 -4.77 -8.07
C LEU A 248 -15.86 -5.79 -8.03
N ALA A 249 -15.77 -6.84 -8.86
CA ALA A 249 -16.76 -7.91 -8.89
C ALA A 249 -16.87 -8.65 -7.55
N TYR A 250 -15.74 -8.94 -6.90
CA TYR A 250 -15.70 -9.54 -5.58
C TYR A 250 -16.48 -8.70 -4.55
N ARG A 251 -16.20 -7.39 -4.50
CA ARG A 251 -16.89 -6.47 -3.59
C ARG A 251 -18.40 -6.39 -3.86
N MET A 252 -18.80 -6.35 -5.13
CA MET A 252 -20.22 -6.31 -5.52
C MET A 252 -20.96 -7.59 -5.11
N LEU A 253 -20.35 -8.75 -5.31
CA LEU A 253 -20.93 -10.05 -4.93
C LEU A 253 -20.97 -10.24 -3.41
N ALA A 254 -19.91 -9.86 -2.70
CA ALA A 254 -19.85 -9.92 -1.24
C ALA A 254 -20.88 -9.00 -0.56
N ALA A 255 -21.26 -7.89 -1.21
CA ALA A 255 -22.34 -7.01 -0.75
C ALA A 255 -23.74 -7.61 -0.94
N GLY A 256 -23.89 -8.73 -1.66
CA GLY A 256 -25.11 -9.53 -1.79
C GLY A 256 -26.21 -8.95 -2.70
N ASN A 257 -26.05 -7.76 -3.22
CA ASN A 257 -27.13 -7.01 -3.89
C ASN A 257 -27.14 -7.14 -5.43
N ILE A 258 -26.33 -8.05 -6.01
CA ILE A 258 -26.20 -8.17 -7.46
C ILE A 258 -26.12 -9.63 -7.90
N SER A 259 -26.60 -9.94 -9.11
CA SER A 259 -26.44 -11.26 -9.70
C SER A 259 -25.01 -11.48 -10.20
N VAL A 260 -24.60 -12.75 -10.36
CA VAL A 260 -23.27 -13.08 -10.91
C VAL A 260 -23.12 -12.56 -12.34
N ALA A 261 -24.17 -12.62 -13.15
CA ALA A 261 -24.19 -12.10 -14.51
C ALA A 261 -24.03 -10.58 -14.54
N ASP A 262 -24.78 -9.86 -13.69
CA ASP A 262 -24.68 -8.39 -13.63
C ASP A 262 -23.30 -7.95 -13.12
N ALA A 263 -22.71 -8.65 -12.13
CA ALA A 263 -21.38 -8.38 -11.67
C ALA A 263 -20.32 -8.61 -12.75
N ALA A 264 -20.45 -9.67 -13.54
CA ALA A 264 -19.59 -9.95 -14.69
C ALA A 264 -19.69 -8.84 -15.74
N HIS A 265 -20.90 -8.47 -16.12
CA HIS A 265 -21.15 -7.41 -17.11
C HIS A 265 -20.63 -6.04 -16.63
N ALA A 266 -20.92 -5.64 -15.38
CA ALA A 266 -20.42 -4.40 -14.80
C ALA A 266 -18.89 -4.30 -14.80
N CYS A 267 -18.20 -5.44 -14.74
CA CYS A 267 -16.76 -5.54 -14.80
C CYS A 267 -16.20 -5.81 -16.20
N GLY A 268 -17.05 -5.84 -17.23
CA GLY A 268 -16.66 -6.02 -18.64
C GLY A 268 -16.21 -7.45 -18.99
N TYR A 269 -16.81 -8.45 -18.33
CA TYR A 269 -16.64 -9.87 -18.65
C TYR A 269 -17.88 -10.48 -19.28
N THR A 270 -17.66 -11.55 -20.05
CA THR A 270 -18.72 -12.50 -20.36
C THR A 270 -18.89 -13.51 -19.21
N ASP A 271 -20.09 -14.04 -19.00
CA ASP A 271 -20.39 -14.93 -17.86
C ASP A 271 -19.48 -16.15 -17.78
N SER A 272 -19.23 -16.81 -18.92
CA SER A 272 -18.39 -18.00 -19.01
C SER A 272 -16.91 -17.70 -18.68
N HIS A 273 -16.40 -16.56 -19.15
CA HIS A 273 -15.03 -16.15 -18.88
C HIS A 273 -14.86 -15.66 -17.44
N PHE A 274 -15.84 -14.94 -16.94
CA PHE A 274 -15.84 -14.42 -15.57
C PHE A 274 -15.70 -15.52 -14.53
N SER A 275 -16.56 -16.54 -14.56
CA SER A 275 -16.53 -17.64 -13.57
C SER A 275 -15.18 -18.34 -13.51
N LYS A 276 -14.54 -18.56 -14.67
CA LYS A 276 -13.22 -19.18 -14.76
C LYS A 276 -12.13 -18.32 -14.11
N VAL A 277 -12.04 -17.04 -14.48
CA VAL A 277 -10.98 -16.14 -13.97
C VAL A 277 -11.20 -15.79 -12.50
N PHE A 278 -12.43 -15.69 -12.06
CA PHE A 278 -12.79 -15.44 -10.67
C PHE A 278 -12.35 -16.60 -9.77
N ARG A 279 -12.73 -17.84 -10.15
CA ARG A 279 -12.32 -19.04 -9.41
C ARG A 279 -10.79 -19.22 -9.39
N GLN A 280 -10.13 -18.94 -10.50
CA GLN A 280 -8.66 -18.98 -10.56
C GLN A 280 -8.01 -17.98 -9.61
N ARG A 281 -8.65 -16.83 -9.39
CA ARG A 281 -8.12 -15.74 -8.55
C ARG A 281 -8.43 -15.92 -7.06
N TYR A 282 -9.65 -16.36 -6.73
CA TYR A 282 -10.15 -16.41 -5.34
C TYR A 282 -10.32 -17.83 -4.79
N GLY A 283 -10.19 -18.86 -5.61
CA GLY A 283 -10.34 -20.25 -5.19
C GLY A 283 -11.79 -20.72 -5.01
N VAL A 284 -12.75 -19.78 -5.06
CA VAL A 284 -14.19 -20.03 -4.90
C VAL A 284 -14.96 -19.58 -6.14
N SER A 285 -16.13 -20.15 -6.40
CA SER A 285 -16.97 -19.67 -7.49
C SER A 285 -17.67 -18.36 -7.12
N PRO A 286 -18.03 -17.50 -8.12
CA PRO A 286 -18.81 -16.30 -7.85
C PRO A 286 -20.14 -16.58 -7.15
N SER A 287 -20.77 -17.73 -7.44
CA SER A 287 -22.03 -18.15 -6.85
C SER A 287 -21.89 -18.50 -5.38
N ASP A 288 -20.80 -19.18 -4.99
CA ASP A 288 -20.53 -19.57 -3.61
C ASP A 288 -20.32 -18.35 -2.71
N LEU A 289 -19.65 -17.31 -3.23
CA LEU A 289 -19.43 -16.08 -2.48
C LEU A 289 -20.73 -15.32 -2.18
N ARG A 290 -21.72 -15.40 -3.06
CA ARG A 290 -23.01 -14.73 -2.90
C ARG A 290 -23.91 -15.41 -1.86
N CYS A 291 -23.68 -16.69 -1.59
CA CYS A 291 -24.46 -17.49 -0.64
C CYS A 291 -23.89 -17.48 0.79
N ALA A 292 -22.71 -16.91 0.98
CA ALA A 292 -22.04 -16.78 2.26
C ALA A 292 -22.35 -15.43 2.91
#